data_7a86befba4cf7685c16ad555cae971ff
#
_entry.id   7a86befba4cf7685c16ad555cae971ff
#
_cell.length_a   1.000
_cell.length_b   1.000
_cell.length_c   1.000
_cell.angle_alpha   90.00
_cell.angle_beta   90.00
_cell.angle_gamma   90.00
#
_symmetry.space_group_name_H-M   'P 1'
#
loop_
_entity.id
_entity.type
_entity.pdbx_description
1 polymer ?
#
loop_
_entity_poly.entity_id
_entity_poly.type
_entity_poly.pdbx_seq_one_letter_code
_entity_poly.pdbx_strand_id
1 'polypeptide(L)'
;MQKLTLLFSDTELGEGNATDDFVEDELFLDTLKKNFHYGEKYPIDFIFNGDTFDFLKAPYKGKYPRHVTANISLWKLGKIYKAHTSFFKTLGECLNTNPKSRIIFIYGNHDFDIEFKLVQAQVKEYITKDKEEQKRVLFPGFEITDGLVHIEHGSQMDVFFEMDPEKMVHTSPTKVSPEPFLMTPWGFNAIYDHYLGIKEEYPLVERLTPRARTIELLPLKLKKKMIVDAFWYMAKSFFYTQFRHRKDPMRQFPLLEFKKYVHHFLEGEFEIKIDKRVKKKLQENKYKVLVIGHTHKPRILKVKGKFILNTGSWRDEYQLNEKEKCYIPKVKSYGFIIHDEHEIQEIKLLKRRSQQKPIAIKDILKYTRRRKKMKIRERIKRRFKRVSKEEKNKAEALQIKEIPHQQ
;
A
#
# COMPACT_ATOMS: atom_id res chain seq x y z
N MET A 1 32.21 -6.06 6.83
CA MET A 1 32.17 -4.63 7.23
C MET A 1 30.82 -4.38 7.89
N GLN A 2 30.86 -3.77 9.09
CA GLN A 2 29.64 -3.42 9.82
C GLN A 2 28.83 -2.35 9.11
N LYS A 3 27.51 -2.49 9.17
CA LYS A 3 26.54 -1.53 8.64
C LYS A 3 25.33 -1.39 9.55
N LEU A 4 24.59 -0.33 9.37
CA LEU A 4 23.30 -0.10 9.99
C LEU A 4 22.20 -0.42 8.97
N THR A 5 21.23 -1.23 9.36
CA THR A 5 20.01 -1.47 8.62
C THR A 5 18.84 -0.82 9.36
N LEU A 6 18.20 0.16 8.74
CA LEU A 6 16.98 0.81 9.20
C LEU A 6 15.79 0.26 8.40
N LEU A 7 14.78 -0.23 9.09
CA LEU A 7 13.68 -0.99 8.50
C LEU A 7 12.34 -0.31 8.77
N PHE A 8 11.70 0.11 7.72
CA PHE A 8 10.36 0.71 7.72
C PHE A 8 9.42 -0.20 6.92
N SER A 9 8.18 -0.32 7.31
CA SER A 9 7.20 -1.15 6.63
C SER A 9 5.83 -0.49 6.64
N ASP A 10 5.01 -0.83 5.66
CA ASP A 10 3.60 -0.44 5.63
C ASP A 10 3.40 1.09 5.79
N THR A 11 4.14 1.87 5.00
CA THR A 11 3.96 3.33 4.92
C THR A 11 2.69 3.67 4.13
N GLU A 12 2.38 2.89 3.09
CA GLU A 12 1.18 2.99 2.27
C GLU A 12 0.93 4.42 1.74
N LEU A 13 1.98 5.06 1.15
CA LEU A 13 1.85 6.37 0.54
C LEU A 13 0.82 6.35 -0.60
N GLY A 14 -0.26 7.07 -0.44
CA GLY A 14 -1.35 7.19 -1.42
C GLY A 14 -1.28 8.45 -2.28
N GLU A 15 -2.42 8.85 -2.87
CA GLU A 15 -2.49 10.03 -3.75
C GLU A 15 -2.86 11.35 -3.03
N GLY A 16 -2.73 11.43 -1.70
CA GLY A 16 -3.05 12.62 -0.89
C GLY A 16 -4.55 12.89 -0.75
N ASN A 17 -5.40 11.91 -1.04
CA ASN A 17 -6.84 12.03 -0.89
C ASN A 17 -7.29 11.48 0.49
N ALA A 18 -8.60 11.43 0.74
CA ALA A 18 -9.10 10.94 2.03
C ALA A 18 -8.93 9.40 2.23
N THR A 19 -8.55 8.65 1.19
CA THR A 19 -8.23 7.22 1.30
C THR A 19 -6.73 6.98 1.50
N ASP A 20 -5.92 8.03 1.43
CA ASP A 20 -4.50 7.98 1.74
C ASP A 20 -4.31 7.73 3.24
N ASP A 21 -3.66 6.65 3.57
CA ASP A 21 -3.46 6.23 4.96
C ASP A 21 -2.11 6.71 5.52
N PHE A 22 -1.25 7.35 4.72
CA PHE A 22 -0.03 7.99 5.17
C PHE A 22 -0.26 9.49 5.39
N VAL A 23 -0.37 9.91 6.65
CA VAL A 23 -0.76 11.28 7.02
C VAL A 23 0.24 11.98 7.94
N GLU A 24 1.33 11.32 8.29
CA GLU A 24 2.36 11.83 9.21
C GLU A 24 3.72 11.95 8.53
N ASP A 25 3.73 12.57 7.32
CA ASP A 25 4.97 12.81 6.54
C ASP A 25 6.07 13.43 7.41
N GLU A 26 5.78 14.52 8.12
CA GLU A 26 6.79 15.23 8.92
C GLU A 26 7.40 14.36 10.02
N LEU A 27 6.59 13.57 10.72
CA LEU A 27 7.07 12.65 11.75
C LEU A 27 7.98 11.57 11.15
N PHE A 28 7.61 11.05 9.98
CA PHE A 28 8.37 10.04 9.27
C PHE A 28 9.73 10.59 8.81
N LEU A 29 9.72 11.75 8.15
CA LEU A 29 10.92 12.41 7.66
C LEU A 29 11.87 12.81 8.79
N ASP A 30 11.34 13.34 9.90
CA ASP A 30 12.12 13.60 11.11
C ASP A 30 12.74 12.31 11.67
N THR A 31 12.02 11.19 11.58
CA THR A 31 12.56 9.90 12.04
C THR A 31 13.69 9.42 11.14
N LEU A 32 13.61 9.57 9.83
CA LEU A 32 14.73 9.27 8.93
C LEU A 32 15.95 10.13 9.26
N LYS A 33 15.76 11.46 9.33
CA LYS A 33 16.85 12.43 9.55
C LYS A 33 17.55 12.26 10.90
N LYS A 34 16.83 11.87 11.95
CA LYS A 34 17.41 11.57 13.26
C LYS A 34 18.45 10.44 13.24
N ASN A 35 18.44 9.60 12.22
CA ASN A 35 19.40 8.50 12.09
C ASN A 35 20.57 8.84 11.15
N PHE A 36 20.60 10.01 10.50
CA PHE A 36 21.64 10.37 9.53
C PHE A 36 23.03 10.41 10.12
N HIS A 37 23.18 10.82 11.37
CA HIS A 37 24.48 10.87 12.06
C HIS A 37 25.19 9.52 12.15
N TYR A 38 24.45 8.40 12.10
CA TYR A 38 25.06 7.07 12.05
C TYR A 38 25.85 6.84 10.75
N GLY A 39 25.55 7.61 9.68
CA GLY A 39 26.25 7.53 8.40
C GLY A 39 27.75 7.88 8.49
N GLU A 40 28.16 8.66 9.49
CA GLU A 40 29.58 8.94 9.77
C GLU A 40 30.34 7.67 10.15
N LYS A 41 29.68 6.72 10.82
CA LYS A 41 30.31 5.49 11.32
C LYS A 41 29.99 4.27 10.47
N TYR A 42 28.78 4.18 9.92
CA TYR A 42 28.27 3.01 9.21
C TYR A 42 27.68 3.39 7.86
N PRO A 43 27.86 2.59 6.79
CA PRO A 43 26.92 2.60 5.68
C PRO A 43 25.52 2.27 6.19
N ILE A 44 24.51 2.98 5.69
CA ILE A 44 23.13 2.76 6.13
C ILE A 44 22.33 2.15 4.98
N ASP A 45 21.71 1.02 5.24
CA ASP A 45 20.67 0.48 4.37
C ASP A 45 19.30 0.97 4.88
N PHE A 46 18.66 1.89 4.13
CA PHE A 46 17.31 2.33 4.37
C PHE A 46 16.36 1.38 3.64
N ILE A 47 15.75 0.45 4.37
CA ILE A 47 14.90 -0.59 3.80
C ILE A 47 13.44 -0.29 4.04
N PHE A 48 12.71 -0.20 2.95
CA PHE A 48 11.26 -0.12 2.90
C PHE A 48 10.73 -1.53 2.65
N ASN A 49 10.29 -2.16 3.73
CA ASN A 49 9.96 -3.59 3.74
C ASN A 49 8.50 -3.85 3.35
N GLY A 50 8.18 -3.52 2.11
CA GLY A 50 6.87 -3.71 1.49
C GLY A 50 5.80 -2.71 1.90
N ASP A 51 4.78 -2.61 1.07
CA ASP A 51 3.66 -1.69 1.19
C ASP A 51 4.12 -0.23 1.39
N THR A 52 5.16 0.15 0.62
CA THR A 52 5.71 1.50 0.64
C THR A 52 4.75 2.46 -0.06
N PHE A 53 4.31 2.09 -1.26
CA PHE A 53 3.39 2.87 -2.08
C PHE A 53 2.04 2.19 -2.13
N ASP A 54 0.97 2.94 -1.95
CA ASP A 54 -0.37 2.39 -2.03
C ASP A 54 -0.95 2.53 -3.44
N PHE A 55 -0.36 1.81 -4.39
CA PHE A 55 -0.90 1.73 -5.75
C PHE A 55 -2.29 1.10 -5.79
N LEU A 56 -2.56 0.19 -4.85
CA LEU A 56 -3.84 -0.50 -4.75
C LEU A 56 -4.99 0.49 -4.54
N LYS A 57 -4.81 1.49 -3.66
CA LYS A 57 -5.83 2.47 -3.30
C LYS A 57 -5.77 3.74 -4.16
N ALA A 58 -4.75 3.91 -5.01
CA ALA A 58 -4.66 5.03 -5.93
C ALA A 58 -5.53 4.79 -7.20
N PRO A 59 -6.62 5.54 -7.41
CA PRO A 59 -7.47 5.35 -8.58
C PRO A 59 -6.83 5.93 -9.84
N TYR A 60 -6.87 5.21 -10.94
CA TYR A 60 -6.53 5.74 -12.26
C TYR A 60 -7.73 6.48 -12.86
N LYS A 61 -7.62 7.79 -13.04
CA LYS A 61 -8.71 8.65 -13.57
C LYS A 61 -10.07 8.41 -12.87
N GLY A 62 -10.03 8.20 -11.54
CA GLY A 62 -11.23 7.98 -10.72
C GLY A 62 -11.84 6.57 -10.78
N LYS A 63 -11.10 5.58 -11.31
CA LYS A 63 -11.50 4.17 -11.38
C LYS A 63 -10.38 3.27 -10.88
N TYR A 64 -10.72 2.06 -10.50
CA TYR A 64 -9.78 1.02 -10.10
C TYR A 64 -9.74 -0.07 -11.20
N PRO A 65 -8.83 0.05 -12.20
CA PRO A 65 -8.75 -0.91 -13.29
C PRO A 65 -8.17 -2.24 -12.79
N ARG A 66 -8.69 -3.36 -13.31
CA ARG A 66 -8.12 -4.69 -13.02
C ARG A 66 -6.84 -4.94 -13.79
N HIS A 67 -6.78 -4.51 -15.05
CA HIS A 67 -5.61 -4.65 -15.91
C HIS A 67 -4.73 -3.42 -15.73
N VAL A 68 -3.79 -3.51 -14.82
CA VAL A 68 -2.87 -2.42 -14.48
C VAL A 68 -1.63 -2.55 -15.36
N THR A 69 -1.48 -1.68 -16.35
CA THR A 69 -0.30 -1.60 -17.22
C THR A 69 0.76 -0.68 -16.62
N ALA A 70 1.98 -0.72 -17.14
CA ALA A 70 3.07 0.18 -16.73
C ALA A 70 2.67 1.66 -16.81
N ASN A 71 1.92 2.06 -17.86
CA ASN A 71 1.44 3.43 -18.03
C ASN A 71 0.44 3.85 -16.94
N ILE A 72 -0.42 2.91 -16.51
CA ILE A 72 -1.36 3.15 -15.40
C ILE A 72 -0.58 3.30 -14.09
N SER A 73 0.40 2.44 -13.84
CA SER A 73 1.27 2.49 -12.67
C SER A 73 2.08 3.78 -12.60
N LEU A 74 2.67 4.21 -13.71
CA LEU A 74 3.37 5.50 -13.81
C LEU A 74 2.45 6.69 -13.49
N TRP A 75 1.21 6.66 -13.99
CA TRP A 75 0.25 7.71 -13.69
C TRP A 75 -0.09 7.76 -12.19
N LYS A 76 -0.32 6.59 -11.57
CA LYS A 76 -0.56 6.47 -10.13
C LYS A 76 0.65 6.95 -9.33
N LEU A 77 1.86 6.51 -9.68
CA LEU A 77 3.11 6.96 -9.06
C LEU A 77 3.26 8.48 -9.13
N GLY A 78 2.92 9.10 -10.26
CA GLY A 78 2.93 10.54 -10.41
C GLY A 78 1.95 11.27 -9.47
N LYS A 79 0.84 10.63 -9.08
CA LYS A 79 -0.09 11.15 -8.07
C LYS A 79 0.47 11.02 -6.66
N ILE A 80 1.04 9.86 -6.34
CA ILE A 80 1.73 9.59 -5.07
C ILE A 80 2.89 10.59 -4.89
N TYR A 81 3.74 10.75 -5.91
CA TYR A 81 4.84 11.71 -5.88
C TYR A 81 4.37 13.15 -5.57
N LYS A 82 3.29 13.60 -6.23
CA LYS A 82 2.74 14.94 -6.00
C LYS A 82 2.22 15.14 -4.58
N ALA A 83 1.67 14.08 -3.98
CA ALA A 83 1.17 14.12 -2.61
C ALA A 83 2.31 14.14 -1.58
N HIS A 84 3.39 13.38 -1.85
CA HIS A 84 4.48 13.10 -0.91
C HIS A 84 5.86 13.48 -1.46
N THR A 85 5.96 14.63 -2.15
CA THR A 85 7.23 15.09 -2.77
C THR A 85 8.38 15.15 -1.76
N SER A 86 8.10 15.57 -0.52
CA SER A 86 9.10 15.67 0.55
C SER A 86 9.67 14.29 0.93
N PHE A 87 8.89 13.22 0.84
CA PHE A 87 9.36 11.86 1.06
C PHE A 87 10.48 11.51 0.07
N PHE A 88 10.24 11.65 -1.23
CA PHE A 88 11.24 11.33 -2.26
C PHE A 88 12.50 12.21 -2.13
N LYS A 89 12.32 13.50 -1.84
CA LYS A 89 13.45 14.41 -1.61
C LYS A 89 14.31 13.94 -0.41
N THR A 90 13.69 13.57 0.71
CA THR A 90 14.44 13.10 1.89
C THR A 90 15.12 11.74 1.61
N LEU A 91 14.57 10.90 0.74
CA LEU A 91 15.28 9.69 0.32
C LEU A 91 16.58 10.03 -0.45
N GLY A 92 16.61 11.09 -1.26
CA GLY A 92 17.85 11.60 -1.83
C GLY A 92 18.87 12.02 -0.75
N GLU A 93 18.40 12.68 0.32
CA GLU A 93 19.26 13.03 1.45
C GLU A 93 19.80 11.77 2.17
N CYS A 94 19.03 10.67 2.23
CA CYS A 94 19.49 9.38 2.78
C CYS A 94 20.73 8.83 2.05
N LEU A 95 20.79 8.98 0.71
CA LEU A 95 21.94 8.51 -0.07
C LEU A 95 23.21 9.31 0.24
N ASN A 96 23.08 10.54 0.73
CA ASN A 96 24.19 11.42 1.06
C ASN A 96 24.75 11.20 2.48
N THR A 97 24.12 10.35 3.29
CA THR A 97 24.59 10.06 4.66
C THR A 97 25.93 9.32 4.66
N ASN A 98 26.17 8.50 3.64
CA ASN A 98 27.43 7.78 3.44
C ASN A 98 27.52 7.34 1.95
N PRO A 99 28.71 7.38 1.31
CA PRO A 99 28.85 6.95 -0.08
C PRO A 99 28.40 5.52 -0.39
N LYS A 100 28.35 4.66 0.64
CA LYS A 100 27.90 3.27 0.54
C LYS A 100 26.46 3.05 1.03
N SER A 101 25.77 4.09 1.50
CA SER A 101 24.37 3.97 1.92
C SER A 101 23.44 3.68 0.73
N ARG A 102 22.42 2.85 0.96
CA ARG A 102 21.50 2.37 -0.06
C ARG A 102 20.05 2.57 0.36
N ILE A 103 19.17 2.67 -0.62
CA ILE A 103 17.72 2.62 -0.44
C ILE A 103 17.22 1.32 -1.09
N ILE A 104 16.45 0.54 -0.36
CA ILE A 104 16.00 -0.78 -0.80
C ILE A 104 14.48 -0.87 -0.63
N PHE A 105 13.76 -1.12 -1.72
CA PHE A 105 12.32 -1.33 -1.72
C PHE A 105 12.02 -2.82 -1.91
N ILE A 106 11.51 -3.47 -0.87
CA ILE A 106 10.97 -4.83 -0.90
C ILE A 106 9.50 -4.74 -1.36
N TYR A 107 9.02 -5.70 -2.13
CA TYR A 107 7.62 -5.71 -2.55
C TYR A 107 6.70 -6.17 -1.42
N GLY A 108 5.64 -5.42 -1.20
CA GLY A 108 4.49 -5.82 -0.43
C GLY A 108 3.31 -6.16 -1.34
N ASN A 109 2.13 -6.27 -0.76
CA ASN A 109 0.92 -6.54 -1.54
C ASN A 109 0.23 -5.27 -2.07
N HIS A 110 0.56 -4.08 -1.60
CA HIS A 110 0.01 -2.82 -2.11
C HIS A 110 0.83 -2.21 -3.25
N ASP A 111 2.05 -2.66 -3.47
CA ASP A 111 3.01 -2.02 -4.36
C ASP A 111 3.60 -2.95 -5.44
N PHE A 112 2.83 -3.94 -5.90
CA PHE A 112 3.21 -4.81 -7.02
C PHE A 112 3.53 -4.04 -8.31
N ASP A 113 3.01 -2.83 -8.47
CA ASP A 113 3.29 -1.91 -9.59
C ASP A 113 4.79 -1.61 -9.76
N ILE A 114 5.60 -1.77 -8.68
CA ILE A 114 7.06 -1.61 -8.71
C ILE A 114 7.73 -2.70 -9.57
N GLU A 115 7.08 -3.81 -9.88
CA GLU A 115 7.63 -4.84 -10.78
C GLU A 115 7.94 -4.28 -12.18
N PHE A 116 7.17 -3.31 -12.64
CA PHE A 116 7.49 -2.66 -13.91
C PHE A 116 8.80 -1.87 -13.85
N LYS A 117 9.78 -2.21 -14.70
CA LYS A 117 11.08 -1.52 -14.77
C LYS A 117 10.95 -0.01 -15.02
N LEU A 118 9.91 0.40 -15.76
CA LEU A 118 9.62 1.84 -15.98
C LEU A 118 9.21 2.54 -14.68
N VAL A 119 8.47 1.85 -13.80
CA VAL A 119 8.10 2.39 -12.49
C VAL A 119 9.32 2.50 -11.59
N GLN A 120 10.18 1.47 -11.55
CA GLN A 120 11.45 1.51 -10.82
C GLN A 120 12.34 2.67 -11.29
N ALA A 121 12.49 2.84 -12.59
CA ALA A 121 13.27 3.94 -13.17
C ALA A 121 12.70 5.31 -12.76
N GLN A 122 11.36 5.45 -12.76
CA GLN A 122 10.71 6.71 -12.38
C GLN A 122 10.84 6.97 -10.86
N VAL A 123 10.79 5.96 -10.00
CA VAL A 123 11.06 6.12 -8.55
C VAL A 123 12.49 6.63 -8.34
N LYS A 124 13.49 6.04 -9.01
CA LYS A 124 14.88 6.50 -8.95
C LYS A 124 14.99 7.97 -9.37
N GLU A 125 14.35 8.36 -10.47
CA GLU A 125 14.33 9.73 -10.97
C GLU A 125 13.66 10.74 -10.01
N TYR A 126 12.70 10.30 -9.22
CA TYR A 126 12.08 11.14 -8.18
C TYR A 126 12.97 11.30 -6.94
N ILE A 127 13.82 10.32 -6.64
CA ILE A 127 14.75 10.34 -5.52
C ILE A 127 15.99 11.18 -5.85
N THR A 128 16.63 10.93 -7.00
CA THR A 128 17.83 11.64 -7.43
C THR A 128 17.98 11.66 -8.93
N LYS A 129 18.61 12.72 -9.45
CA LYS A 129 18.99 12.84 -10.87
C LYS A 129 20.38 12.28 -11.17
N ASP A 130 21.20 12.08 -10.15
CA ASP A 130 22.52 11.50 -10.27
C ASP A 130 22.43 10.00 -10.61
N LYS A 131 23.05 9.61 -11.72
CA LYS A 131 22.99 8.22 -12.21
C LYS A 131 23.79 7.24 -11.33
N GLU A 132 24.84 7.69 -10.66
CA GLU A 132 25.60 6.86 -9.72
C GLU A 132 24.80 6.64 -8.44
N GLU A 133 24.14 7.65 -7.92
CA GLU A 133 23.22 7.52 -6.80
C GLU A 133 22.04 6.59 -7.13
N GLN A 134 21.49 6.66 -8.35
CA GLN A 134 20.41 5.77 -8.80
C GLN A 134 20.79 4.28 -8.74
N LYS A 135 22.09 3.92 -8.85
CA LYS A 135 22.56 2.54 -8.69
C LYS A 135 22.42 2.03 -7.26
N ARG A 136 22.36 2.92 -6.28
CA ARG A 136 22.19 2.61 -4.85
C ARG A 136 20.72 2.52 -4.41
N VAL A 137 19.77 2.74 -5.34
CA VAL A 137 18.34 2.53 -5.14
C VAL A 137 17.96 1.18 -5.75
N LEU A 138 17.61 0.21 -4.90
CA LEU A 138 17.48 -1.20 -5.26
C LEU A 138 16.03 -1.70 -5.12
N PHE A 139 15.67 -2.67 -5.97
CA PHE A 139 14.38 -3.36 -5.98
C PHE A 139 14.62 -4.86 -6.10
N PRO A 140 14.94 -5.56 -5.01
CA PRO A 140 15.30 -6.98 -5.05
C PRO A 140 14.09 -7.92 -5.25
N GLY A 141 12.86 -7.41 -5.25
CA GLY A 141 11.65 -8.21 -5.30
C GLY A 141 11.05 -8.42 -3.90
N PHE A 142 10.58 -9.63 -3.61
CA PHE A 142 9.87 -9.95 -2.39
C PHE A 142 10.73 -10.09 -1.14
N GLU A 143 12.02 -10.34 -1.30
CA GLU A 143 12.92 -10.61 -0.18
C GLU A 143 14.39 -10.26 -0.51
N ILE A 144 15.17 -10.05 0.54
CA ILE A 144 16.62 -9.93 0.47
C ILE A 144 17.25 -10.60 1.69
N THR A 145 18.35 -11.28 1.48
CA THR A 145 19.17 -11.82 2.57
C THR A 145 20.53 -11.12 2.57
N ASP A 146 20.92 -10.61 3.72
CA ASP A 146 22.19 -9.95 3.92
C ASP A 146 22.88 -10.52 5.16
N GLY A 147 23.85 -11.39 4.93
CA GLY A 147 24.50 -12.16 5.98
C GLY A 147 23.49 -12.96 6.82
N LEU A 148 23.36 -12.60 8.07
CA LEU A 148 22.49 -13.27 9.04
C LEU A 148 21.06 -12.68 9.11
N VAL A 149 20.76 -11.64 8.34
CA VAL A 149 19.48 -10.95 8.34
C VAL A 149 18.73 -11.24 7.04
N HIS A 150 17.54 -11.80 7.16
CA HIS A 150 16.61 -12.01 6.05
C HIS A 150 15.43 -11.08 6.21
N ILE A 151 15.06 -10.41 5.14
CA ILE A 151 14.04 -9.34 5.13
C ILE A 151 13.04 -9.63 4.04
N GLU A 152 11.78 -9.70 4.40
CA GLU A 152 10.63 -9.85 3.52
C GLU A 152 9.41 -9.15 4.11
N HIS A 153 8.46 -8.77 3.27
CA HIS A 153 7.25 -8.11 3.78
C HIS A 153 6.39 -9.05 4.64
N GLY A 154 6.27 -10.31 4.23
CA GLY A 154 5.44 -11.31 4.90
C GLY A 154 4.10 -11.57 4.22
N SER A 155 3.70 -10.79 3.20
CA SER A 155 2.50 -11.02 2.40
C SER A 155 2.51 -12.35 1.66
N GLN A 156 3.69 -12.85 1.30
CA GLN A 156 3.86 -14.18 0.68
C GLN A 156 3.55 -15.34 1.65
N MET A 157 3.43 -15.06 2.93
CA MET A 157 2.97 -16.03 3.93
C MET A 157 1.46 -15.94 4.21
N ASP A 158 0.79 -14.96 3.60
CA ASP A 158 -0.65 -14.79 3.65
C ASP A 158 -1.29 -15.34 2.37
N VAL A 159 -2.12 -16.36 2.52
CA VAL A 159 -2.78 -17.07 1.40
C VAL A 159 -3.58 -16.14 0.48
N PHE A 160 -4.08 -15.00 1.02
CA PHE A 160 -4.85 -14.05 0.24
C PHE A 160 -4.00 -13.16 -0.66
N PHE A 161 -2.72 -13.02 -0.33
CA PHE A 161 -1.80 -12.10 -1.00
C PHE A 161 -0.58 -12.80 -1.61
N GLU A 162 -0.47 -14.13 -1.41
CA GLU A 162 0.58 -14.93 -2.01
C GLU A 162 0.57 -14.79 -3.53
N MET A 163 1.71 -14.45 -4.12
CA MET A 163 1.90 -14.23 -5.55
C MET A 163 3.10 -15.02 -6.05
N ASP A 164 2.95 -15.65 -7.21
CA ASP A 164 4.06 -16.30 -7.91
C ASP A 164 4.99 -15.21 -8.50
N PRO A 165 6.23 -15.06 -8.02
CA PRO A 165 7.15 -14.04 -8.49
C PRO A 165 7.43 -14.09 -10.00
N GLU A 166 7.37 -15.29 -10.60
CA GLU A 166 7.63 -15.49 -12.03
C GLU A 166 6.42 -15.11 -12.90
N LYS A 167 5.24 -14.94 -12.29
CA LYS A 167 3.98 -14.67 -12.99
C LYS A 167 3.37 -13.32 -12.65
N MET A 168 4.16 -12.38 -12.13
CA MET A 168 3.65 -11.07 -11.76
C MET A 168 3.16 -10.23 -12.93
N VAL A 169 3.68 -10.45 -14.14
CA VAL A 169 3.28 -9.70 -15.33
C VAL A 169 2.80 -10.66 -16.42
N HIS A 170 1.56 -10.43 -16.87
CA HIS A 170 1.03 -11.10 -18.06
C HIS A 170 1.51 -10.38 -19.30
N THR A 171 2.33 -11.06 -20.12
CA THR A 171 2.99 -10.44 -21.28
C THR A 171 2.25 -10.65 -22.60
N SER A 172 1.39 -11.68 -22.69
CA SER A 172 0.65 -11.99 -23.91
C SER A 172 -0.52 -11.03 -24.12
N PRO A 173 -0.71 -10.50 -25.34
CA PRO A 173 -1.86 -9.65 -25.65
C PRO A 173 -3.18 -10.38 -25.39
N THR A 174 -4.13 -9.69 -24.77
CA THR A 174 -5.50 -10.17 -24.56
C THR A 174 -6.50 -9.29 -25.30
N LYS A 175 -7.75 -9.74 -25.45
CA LYS A 175 -8.82 -8.89 -26.00
C LYS A 175 -9.11 -7.64 -25.15
N VAL A 176 -8.71 -7.65 -23.88
CA VAL A 176 -9.00 -6.59 -22.91
C VAL A 176 -7.83 -5.64 -22.75
N SER A 177 -6.60 -6.12 -22.88
CA SER A 177 -5.38 -5.31 -22.86
C SER A 177 -4.40 -5.80 -23.92
N PRO A 178 -4.01 -4.95 -24.87
CA PRO A 178 -2.92 -5.26 -25.80
C PRO A 178 -1.53 -5.10 -25.14
N GLU A 179 -1.43 -4.33 -24.05
CA GLU A 179 -0.19 -4.10 -23.30
C GLU A 179 -0.04 -5.14 -22.17
N PRO A 180 1.21 -5.46 -21.77
CA PRO A 180 1.48 -6.21 -20.56
C PRO A 180 0.82 -5.57 -19.33
N PHE A 181 0.29 -6.39 -18.44
CA PHE A 181 -0.38 -5.92 -17.22
C PHE A 181 -0.07 -6.80 -16.02
N LEU A 182 -0.19 -6.22 -14.81
CA LEU A 182 0.02 -6.92 -13.56
C LEU A 182 -1.01 -8.03 -13.37
N MET A 183 -0.51 -9.19 -12.98
CA MET A 183 -1.30 -10.23 -12.36
C MET A 183 -1.38 -9.95 -10.86
N THR A 184 -2.57 -10.08 -10.30
CA THR A 184 -2.78 -9.92 -8.86
C THR A 184 -3.53 -11.12 -8.30
N PRO A 185 -3.31 -11.47 -7.03
CA PRO A 185 -4.08 -12.51 -6.37
C PRO A 185 -5.58 -12.28 -6.50
N TRP A 186 -6.37 -13.32 -6.59
CA TRP A 186 -7.82 -13.20 -6.78
C TRP A 186 -8.50 -12.32 -5.72
N GLY A 187 -8.00 -12.34 -4.48
CA GLY A 187 -8.50 -11.49 -3.40
C GLY A 187 -8.53 -9.99 -3.72
N PHE A 188 -7.59 -9.51 -4.54
CA PHE A 188 -7.54 -8.12 -5.00
C PHE A 188 -8.75 -7.72 -5.85
N ASN A 189 -9.34 -8.66 -6.58
CA ASN A 189 -10.53 -8.36 -7.38
C ASN A 189 -11.71 -7.94 -6.51
N ALA A 190 -11.88 -8.57 -5.34
CA ALA A 190 -12.88 -8.18 -4.36
C ALA A 190 -12.58 -6.78 -3.77
N ILE A 191 -11.30 -6.47 -3.54
CA ILE A 191 -10.86 -5.16 -3.07
C ILE A 191 -11.21 -4.09 -4.11
N TYR A 192 -10.82 -4.26 -5.38
CA TYR A 192 -11.08 -3.30 -6.45
C TYR A 192 -12.58 -3.07 -6.69
N ASP A 193 -13.38 -4.14 -6.71
CA ASP A 193 -14.77 -4.03 -7.10
C ASP A 193 -15.69 -3.54 -5.97
N HIS A 194 -15.33 -3.80 -4.70
CA HIS A 194 -16.20 -3.53 -3.55
C HIS A 194 -15.57 -2.68 -2.48
N TYR A 195 -14.43 -3.14 -1.98
CA TYR A 195 -13.88 -2.59 -0.75
C TYR A 195 -13.45 -1.13 -0.92
N LEU A 196 -12.80 -0.79 -2.03
CA LEU A 196 -12.33 0.57 -2.30
C LEU A 196 -13.49 1.58 -2.40
N GLY A 197 -14.64 1.16 -2.91
CA GLY A 197 -15.86 1.98 -2.89
C GLY A 197 -16.36 2.26 -1.48
N ILE A 198 -16.29 1.28 -0.58
CA ILE A 198 -16.64 1.43 0.83
C ILE A 198 -15.62 2.35 1.52
N LYS A 199 -14.32 2.12 1.30
CA LYS A 199 -13.26 2.95 1.86
C LYS A 199 -13.36 4.40 1.40
N GLU A 200 -13.73 4.67 0.14
CA GLU A 200 -14.00 6.04 -0.31
C GLU A 200 -15.18 6.70 0.43
N GLU A 201 -16.21 5.94 0.77
CA GLU A 201 -17.35 6.46 1.53
C GLU A 201 -17.03 6.56 3.04
N TYR A 202 -16.23 5.64 3.57
CA TYR A 202 -15.84 5.51 4.98
C TYR A 202 -14.31 5.36 5.15
N PRO A 203 -13.53 6.42 4.97
CA PRO A 203 -12.06 6.36 4.94
C PRO A 203 -11.41 5.78 6.21
N LEU A 204 -12.05 5.93 7.36
CA LEU A 204 -11.52 5.44 8.64
C LEU A 204 -11.75 3.95 8.88
N VAL A 205 -12.60 3.27 8.09
CA VAL A 205 -13.02 1.89 8.37
C VAL A 205 -11.84 0.92 8.48
N GLU A 206 -10.81 1.16 7.69
CA GLU A 206 -9.61 0.33 7.63
C GLU A 206 -8.56 0.69 8.68
N ARG A 207 -8.62 1.93 9.18
CA ARG A 207 -7.67 2.48 10.15
C ARG A 207 -7.99 2.11 11.60
N LEU A 208 -9.20 1.60 11.87
CA LEU A 208 -9.68 1.34 13.22
C LEU A 208 -9.52 -0.13 13.60
N THR A 209 -8.93 -0.39 14.76
CA THR A 209 -8.74 -1.73 15.33
C THR A 209 -9.34 -1.83 16.74
N PRO A 210 -9.95 -2.98 17.12
CA PRO A 210 -10.15 -4.20 16.32
C PRO A 210 -11.21 -4.03 15.22
N ARG A 211 -11.00 -4.65 14.06
CA ARG A 211 -11.90 -4.52 12.89
C ARG A 211 -13.33 -4.98 13.17
N ALA A 212 -13.48 -6.07 13.91
CA ALA A 212 -14.80 -6.59 14.28
C ALA A 212 -15.65 -5.52 15.00
N ARG A 213 -15.05 -4.84 15.98
CA ARG A 213 -15.74 -3.78 16.73
C ARG A 213 -16.10 -2.58 15.85
N THR A 214 -15.22 -2.24 14.91
CA THR A 214 -15.50 -1.16 13.94
C THR A 214 -16.71 -1.50 13.07
N ILE A 215 -16.81 -2.76 12.61
CA ILE A 215 -17.98 -3.23 11.83
C ILE A 215 -19.26 -3.15 12.67
N GLU A 216 -19.22 -3.47 13.96
CA GLU A 216 -20.37 -3.33 14.86
C GLU A 216 -20.87 -1.89 14.97
N LEU A 217 -19.98 -0.90 14.88
CA LEU A 217 -20.33 0.51 14.94
C LEU A 217 -20.92 1.07 13.63
N LEU A 218 -20.79 0.34 12.52
CA LEU A 218 -21.35 0.77 11.25
C LEU A 218 -22.90 0.71 11.27
N PRO A 219 -23.59 1.63 10.55
CA PRO A 219 -25.03 1.62 10.44
C PRO A 219 -25.55 0.27 9.89
N LEU A 220 -26.63 -0.25 10.44
CA LEU A 220 -27.23 -1.53 10.02
C LEU A 220 -27.49 -1.62 8.52
N LYS A 221 -27.93 -0.49 7.91
CA LYS A 221 -28.12 -0.38 6.47
C LYS A 221 -26.83 -0.65 5.69
N LEU A 222 -25.69 -0.16 6.18
CA LEU A 222 -24.38 -0.39 5.56
C LEU A 222 -23.93 -1.83 5.73
N LYS A 223 -24.07 -2.41 6.93
CA LYS A 223 -23.74 -3.82 7.18
C LYS A 223 -24.51 -4.76 6.25
N LYS A 224 -25.85 -4.57 6.16
CA LYS A 224 -26.69 -5.33 5.21
C LYS A 224 -26.24 -5.16 3.77
N LYS A 225 -25.96 -3.93 3.36
CA LYS A 225 -25.42 -3.64 2.01
C LYS A 225 -24.11 -4.37 1.75
N MET A 226 -23.15 -4.32 2.67
CA MET A 226 -21.85 -5.01 2.53
C MET A 226 -22.02 -6.51 2.35
N ILE A 227 -22.88 -7.14 3.15
CA ILE A 227 -23.15 -8.60 3.07
C ILE A 227 -23.83 -8.95 1.75
N VAL A 228 -24.87 -8.21 1.37
CA VAL A 228 -25.62 -8.44 0.11
C VAL A 228 -24.71 -8.20 -1.10
N ASP A 229 -23.94 -7.11 -1.09
CA ASP A 229 -23.03 -6.79 -2.19
C ASP A 229 -21.91 -7.85 -2.31
N ALA A 230 -21.38 -8.35 -1.19
CA ALA A 230 -20.40 -9.44 -1.20
C ALA A 230 -20.98 -10.75 -1.76
N PHE A 231 -22.21 -11.11 -1.37
CA PHE A 231 -22.90 -12.29 -1.90
C PHE A 231 -23.15 -12.17 -3.41
N TRP A 232 -23.69 -11.04 -3.88
CA TRP A 232 -23.91 -10.79 -5.28
C TRP A 232 -22.61 -10.71 -6.08
N TYR A 233 -21.55 -10.20 -5.48
CA TYR A 233 -20.22 -10.20 -6.09
C TYR A 233 -19.71 -11.62 -6.31
N MET A 234 -19.79 -12.48 -5.31
CA MET A 234 -19.36 -13.88 -5.42
C MET A 234 -20.18 -14.61 -6.50
N ALA A 235 -21.50 -14.47 -6.48
CA ALA A 235 -22.38 -15.08 -7.47
C ALA A 235 -22.07 -14.56 -8.89
N LYS A 236 -21.97 -13.24 -9.09
CA LYS A 236 -21.58 -12.66 -10.37
C LYS A 236 -20.18 -13.08 -10.82
N SER A 237 -19.19 -13.06 -9.94
CA SER A 237 -17.83 -13.46 -10.28
C SER A 237 -17.79 -14.90 -10.76
N PHE A 238 -18.52 -15.80 -10.09
CA PHE A 238 -18.64 -17.20 -10.50
C PHE A 238 -19.25 -17.33 -11.90
N PHE A 239 -20.44 -16.78 -12.13
CA PHE A 239 -21.14 -16.88 -13.44
C PHE A 239 -20.42 -16.15 -14.56
N TYR A 240 -19.99 -14.90 -14.34
CA TYR A 240 -19.29 -14.11 -15.37
C TYR A 240 -17.96 -14.74 -15.76
N THR A 241 -17.22 -15.27 -14.79
CA THR A 241 -15.91 -15.88 -15.04
C THR A 241 -16.05 -17.17 -15.88
N GLN A 242 -17.03 -18.00 -15.56
CA GLN A 242 -17.23 -19.28 -16.26
C GLN A 242 -17.71 -19.09 -17.72
N PHE A 243 -18.53 -18.07 -18.00
CA PHE A 243 -19.18 -17.95 -19.30
C PHE A 243 -18.65 -16.79 -20.16
N ARG A 244 -18.42 -15.62 -19.58
CA ARG A 244 -18.13 -14.41 -20.37
C ARG A 244 -16.65 -14.03 -20.44
N HIS A 245 -15.88 -14.33 -19.41
CA HIS A 245 -14.49 -13.91 -19.27
C HIS A 245 -13.50 -15.07 -19.14
N ARG A 246 -13.84 -16.22 -19.68
CA ARG A 246 -13.02 -17.47 -19.61
C ARG A 246 -11.57 -17.29 -20.09
N LYS A 247 -11.34 -16.34 -20.99
CA LYS A 247 -10.01 -16.06 -21.56
C LYS A 247 -9.29 -14.87 -20.90
N ASP A 248 -9.87 -14.24 -19.89
CA ASP A 248 -9.25 -13.13 -19.18
C ASP A 248 -8.59 -13.66 -17.90
N PRO A 249 -7.24 -13.69 -17.81
CA PRO A 249 -6.55 -14.24 -16.66
C PRO A 249 -6.88 -13.51 -15.36
N MET A 250 -7.18 -12.19 -15.41
CA MET A 250 -7.57 -11.39 -14.24
C MET A 250 -8.98 -11.66 -13.74
N ARG A 251 -9.76 -12.46 -14.47
CA ARG A 251 -11.14 -12.80 -14.10
C ARG A 251 -11.33 -14.29 -13.85
N GLN A 252 -10.28 -15.10 -14.00
CA GLN A 252 -10.36 -16.51 -13.68
C GLN A 252 -10.66 -16.71 -12.20
N PHE A 253 -11.62 -17.59 -11.93
CA PHE A 253 -12.02 -17.94 -10.58
C PHE A 253 -11.38 -19.30 -10.24
N PRO A 254 -10.32 -19.33 -9.43
CA PRO A 254 -9.65 -20.57 -9.11
C PRO A 254 -10.49 -21.36 -8.11
N LEU A 255 -11.29 -22.33 -8.58
CA LEU A 255 -12.17 -23.13 -7.72
C LEU A 255 -11.43 -23.87 -6.60
N LEU A 256 -10.19 -24.30 -6.87
CA LEU A 256 -9.33 -24.94 -5.87
C LEU A 256 -8.88 -23.96 -4.78
N GLU A 257 -8.54 -22.74 -5.17
CA GLU A 257 -8.16 -21.68 -4.23
C GLU A 257 -9.37 -21.14 -3.46
N PHE A 258 -10.55 -21.13 -4.06
CA PHE A 258 -11.77 -20.72 -3.38
C PHE A 258 -12.07 -21.58 -2.13
N LYS A 259 -11.91 -22.90 -2.23
CA LYS A 259 -12.00 -23.78 -1.05
C LYS A 259 -11.01 -23.37 0.05
N LYS A 260 -9.77 -23.07 -0.36
CA LYS A 260 -8.69 -22.62 0.52
C LYS A 260 -9.06 -21.29 1.19
N TYR A 261 -9.61 -20.33 0.43
CA TYR A 261 -10.07 -19.02 0.94
C TYR A 261 -11.26 -19.14 1.88
N VAL A 262 -12.28 -19.92 1.51
CA VAL A 262 -13.46 -20.16 2.38
C VAL A 262 -13.05 -20.85 3.69
N HIS A 263 -12.21 -21.87 3.61
CA HIS A 263 -11.70 -22.56 4.79
C HIS A 263 -10.94 -21.60 5.72
N HIS A 264 -10.04 -20.79 5.16
CA HIS A 264 -9.31 -19.78 5.93
C HIS A 264 -10.23 -18.70 6.52
N PHE A 265 -11.23 -18.25 5.75
CA PHE A 265 -12.18 -17.25 6.22
C PHE A 265 -13.02 -17.78 7.40
N LEU A 266 -13.46 -19.03 7.33
CA LEU A 266 -14.25 -19.65 8.40
C LEU A 266 -13.44 -19.94 9.68
N GLU A 267 -12.15 -20.23 9.53
CA GLU A 267 -11.27 -20.48 10.68
C GLU A 267 -10.88 -19.21 11.45
N GLY A 268 -11.05 -18.01 10.87
CA GLY A 268 -10.88 -16.71 11.54
C GLY A 268 -9.48 -16.38 12.09
N GLU A 269 -8.51 -17.27 11.91
CA GLU A 269 -7.19 -17.22 12.55
C GLU A 269 -6.03 -16.82 11.62
N PHE A 270 -6.27 -15.87 10.70
CA PHE A 270 -5.28 -15.48 9.68
C PHE A 270 -3.90 -15.15 10.26
N GLU A 271 -3.86 -14.32 11.29
CA GLU A 271 -2.62 -13.85 11.89
C GLU A 271 -1.85 -14.96 12.60
N ILE A 272 -2.55 -15.90 13.25
CA ILE A 272 -1.92 -17.05 13.94
C ILE A 272 -1.22 -17.96 12.91
N LYS A 273 -1.83 -18.13 11.73
CA LYS A 273 -1.24 -18.95 10.66
C LYS A 273 0.01 -18.32 10.08
N ILE A 274 -0.01 -17.00 9.86
CA ILE A 274 1.18 -16.24 9.44
C ILE A 274 2.29 -16.43 10.46
N ASP A 275 2.01 -16.26 11.75
CA ASP A 275 3.01 -16.43 12.81
C ASP A 275 3.62 -17.86 12.84
N LYS A 276 2.83 -18.88 12.58
CA LYS A 276 3.34 -20.27 12.49
C LYS A 276 4.27 -20.43 11.29
N ARG A 277 3.91 -19.90 10.11
CA ARG A 277 4.74 -19.94 8.89
C ARG A 277 6.05 -19.17 9.07
N VAL A 278 5.98 -17.98 9.64
CA VAL A 278 7.15 -17.14 9.96
C VAL A 278 8.12 -17.90 10.89
N LYS A 279 7.62 -18.48 11.97
CA LYS A 279 8.45 -19.28 12.90
C LYS A 279 9.07 -20.49 12.21
N LYS A 280 8.32 -21.19 11.36
CA LYS A 280 8.82 -22.33 10.60
C LYS A 280 9.93 -21.90 9.64
N LYS A 281 9.70 -20.85 8.81
CA LYS A 281 10.69 -20.31 7.88
C LYS A 281 11.99 -19.91 8.59
N LEU A 282 11.90 -19.24 9.76
CA LEU A 282 13.08 -18.88 10.56
C LEU A 282 13.86 -20.10 11.03
N GLN A 283 13.18 -21.17 11.43
CA GLN A 283 13.85 -22.38 11.97
C GLN A 283 14.54 -23.19 10.87
N GLU A 284 13.95 -23.26 9.67
CA GLU A 284 14.45 -24.04 8.55
C GLU A 284 15.62 -23.38 7.80
N ASN A 285 15.91 -22.11 8.07
CA ASN A 285 16.93 -21.34 7.36
C ASN A 285 18.13 -20.99 8.24
N LYS A 286 19.25 -20.61 7.61
CA LYS A 286 20.54 -20.33 8.30
C LYS A 286 20.60 -18.92 8.92
N TYR A 287 19.82 -17.97 8.43
CA TYR A 287 19.81 -16.61 9.01
C TYR A 287 19.34 -16.61 10.47
N LYS A 288 19.81 -15.63 11.24
CA LYS A 288 19.50 -15.47 12.68
C LYS A 288 18.36 -14.48 12.93
N VAL A 289 18.11 -13.57 12.01
CA VAL A 289 17.01 -12.60 12.09
C VAL A 289 16.13 -12.70 10.87
N LEU A 290 14.83 -12.83 11.08
CA LEU A 290 13.80 -12.70 10.07
C LEU A 290 13.01 -11.42 10.34
N VAL A 291 13.06 -10.47 9.40
CA VAL A 291 12.30 -9.22 9.46
C VAL A 291 11.05 -9.33 8.63
N ILE A 292 9.91 -8.91 9.19
CA ILE A 292 8.60 -8.89 8.53
C ILE A 292 7.85 -7.58 8.80
N GLY A 293 6.84 -7.28 7.99
CA GLY A 293 5.82 -6.25 8.16
C GLY A 293 4.40 -6.85 8.13
N HIS A 294 3.56 -6.39 7.22
CA HIS A 294 2.26 -6.92 6.79
C HIS A 294 1.18 -7.03 7.89
N THR A 295 1.51 -7.57 9.05
CA THR A 295 0.53 -7.78 10.13
C THR A 295 0.32 -6.54 11.02
N HIS A 296 1.10 -5.49 10.83
CA HIS A 296 1.08 -4.22 11.59
C HIS A 296 1.20 -4.42 13.13
N LYS A 297 1.87 -5.49 13.57
CA LYS A 297 2.06 -5.83 14.99
C LYS A 297 3.53 -5.72 15.38
N PRO A 298 3.99 -4.53 15.79
CA PRO A 298 5.39 -4.30 16.11
C PRO A 298 5.85 -5.15 17.30
N ARG A 299 6.86 -5.99 17.07
CA ARG A 299 7.41 -6.88 18.12
C ARG A 299 8.77 -7.45 17.75
N ILE A 300 9.54 -7.80 18.76
CA ILE A 300 10.70 -8.68 18.65
C ILE A 300 10.38 -9.97 19.39
N LEU A 301 10.52 -11.10 18.73
CA LEU A 301 10.32 -12.43 19.31
C LEU A 301 11.62 -13.23 19.21
N LYS A 302 12.07 -13.81 20.31
CA LYS A 302 13.18 -14.77 20.32
C LYS A 302 12.63 -16.19 20.19
N VAL A 303 13.12 -16.93 19.20
CA VAL A 303 12.70 -18.30 18.90
C VAL A 303 13.93 -19.16 18.71
N LYS A 304 14.22 -20.06 19.67
CA LYS A 304 15.38 -20.98 19.65
C LYS A 304 16.70 -20.27 19.29
N GLY A 305 16.99 -19.15 19.93
CA GLY A 305 18.24 -18.38 19.75
C GLY A 305 18.25 -17.45 18.53
N LYS A 306 17.23 -17.47 17.67
CA LYS A 306 17.02 -16.58 16.52
C LYS A 306 15.95 -15.53 16.84
N PHE A 307 15.80 -14.51 15.98
CA PHE A 307 14.90 -13.40 16.21
C PHE A 307 13.91 -13.21 15.04
N ILE A 308 12.67 -12.91 15.36
CA ILE A 308 11.68 -12.37 14.43
C ILE A 308 11.48 -10.91 14.83
N LEU A 309 11.69 -10.00 13.88
CA LEU A 309 11.44 -8.58 14.02
C LEU A 309 10.26 -8.18 13.12
N ASN A 310 9.13 -7.81 13.71
CA ASN A 310 8.06 -7.16 12.97
C ASN A 310 8.15 -5.66 13.23
N THR A 311 8.30 -4.89 12.16
CA THR A 311 8.53 -3.45 12.24
C THR A 311 7.27 -2.63 12.50
N GLY A 312 6.09 -3.26 12.46
CA GLY A 312 4.81 -2.58 12.62
C GLY A 312 4.37 -1.87 11.36
N SER A 313 3.75 -0.69 11.48
CA SER A 313 3.22 0.07 10.35
C SER A 313 3.38 1.57 10.55
N TRP A 314 3.58 2.30 9.45
CA TRP A 314 3.61 3.77 9.42
C TRP A 314 2.30 4.38 8.89
N ARG A 315 1.38 3.57 8.36
CA ARG A 315 0.04 4.06 7.99
C ARG A 315 -0.72 4.55 9.22
N ASP A 316 -1.67 5.44 9.02
CA ASP A 316 -2.52 5.99 10.08
C ASP A 316 -3.49 4.92 10.60
N GLU A 317 -3.27 4.48 11.82
CA GLU A 317 -4.08 3.47 12.50
C GLU A 317 -4.40 3.85 13.94
N TYR A 318 -5.56 3.41 14.41
CA TYR A 318 -6.08 3.71 15.74
C TYR A 318 -6.51 2.43 16.46
N GLN A 319 -6.21 2.37 17.73
CA GLN A 319 -6.63 1.29 18.64
C GLN A 319 -7.77 1.75 19.52
N LEU A 320 -8.82 0.93 19.64
CA LEU A 320 -9.94 1.23 20.54
C LEU A 320 -9.47 1.27 22.00
N ASN A 321 -9.80 2.36 22.69
CA ASN A 321 -9.75 2.49 24.13
C ASN A 321 -11.19 2.51 24.67
N GLU A 322 -11.66 1.37 25.18
CA GLU A 322 -13.03 1.24 25.67
C GLU A 322 -13.32 2.10 26.89
N LYS A 323 -12.32 2.29 27.76
CA LYS A 323 -12.47 3.14 28.98
C LYS A 323 -12.76 4.59 28.61
N GLU A 324 -12.05 5.14 27.65
CA GLU A 324 -12.20 6.53 27.21
C GLU A 324 -13.23 6.68 26.07
N LYS A 325 -13.82 5.62 25.59
CA LYS A 325 -14.78 5.58 24.48
C LYS A 325 -14.24 6.31 23.23
N CYS A 326 -12.96 6.12 22.93
CA CYS A 326 -12.27 6.72 21.79
C CYS A 326 -11.31 5.72 21.12
N TYR A 327 -10.89 6.05 19.92
CA TYR A 327 -9.80 5.39 19.23
C TYR A 327 -8.53 6.22 19.37
N ILE A 328 -7.47 5.62 19.91
CA ILE A 328 -6.17 6.27 20.13
C ILE A 328 -5.24 5.94 18.98
N PRO A 329 -4.47 6.91 18.44
CA PRO A 329 -3.48 6.65 17.41
C PRO A 329 -2.46 5.59 17.87
N LYS A 330 -2.19 4.61 16.99
CA LYS A 330 -1.13 3.62 17.26
C LYS A 330 0.25 4.27 17.21
N VAL A 331 1.14 3.75 18.02
CA VAL A 331 2.55 4.11 18.00
C VAL A 331 3.18 3.63 16.71
N LYS A 332 3.94 4.47 16.03
CA LYS A 332 4.78 4.14 14.87
C LYS A 332 6.06 3.43 15.35
N SER A 333 6.59 2.55 14.52
CA SER A 333 7.82 1.83 14.87
C SER A 333 8.67 1.53 13.65
N TYR A 334 9.95 1.30 13.88
CA TYR A 334 10.91 0.91 12.86
C TYR A 334 12.01 0.03 13.45
N GLY A 335 12.57 -0.83 12.62
CA GLY A 335 13.66 -1.71 13.00
C GLY A 335 15.01 -0.99 12.88
N PHE A 336 15.92 -1.36 13.77
CA PHE A 336 17.29 -0.87 13.82
C PHE A 336 18.20 -2.07 14.09
N ILE A 337 19.09 -2.40 13.13
CA ILE A 337 19.99 -3.55 13.25
C ILE A 337 21.39 -3.11 12.86
N ILE A 338 22.36 -3.32 13.76
CA ILE A 338 23.79 -3.21 13.44
C ILE A 338 24.34 -4.62 13.27
N HIS A 339 24.87 -4.91 12.07
CA HIS A 339 25.36 -6.24 11.73
C HIS A 339 26.45 -6.20 10.65
N ASP A 340 27.10 -7.33 10.47
CA ASP A 340 27.88 -7.68 9.28
C ASP A 340 27.50 -9.08 8.79
N GLU A 341 28.31 -9.67 7.92
CA GLU A 341 28.06 -11.01 7.37
C GLU A 341 28.06 -12.13 8.40
N HIS A 342 28.74 -11.94 9.53
CA HIS A 342 29.03 -12.99 10.50
C HIS A 342 28.38 -12.76 11.87
N GLU A 343 28.09 -11.50 12.22
CA GLU A 343 27.63 -11.13 13.55
C GLU A 343 26.51 -10.09 13.51
N ILE A 344 25.61 -10.21 14.48
CA ILE A 344 24.59 -9.21 14.78
C ILE A 344 24.94 -8.58 16.10
N GLN A 345 25.35 -7.32 16.06
CA GLN A 345 25.73 -6.58 17.26
C GLN A 345 24.54 -6.05 18.03
N GLU A 346 23.55 -5.54 17.29
CA GLU A 346 22.41 -4.90 17.91
C GLU A 346 21.13 -5.10 17.11
N ILE A 347 20.03 -5.39 17.80
CA ILE A 347 18.67 -5.43 17.24
C ILE A 347 17.77 -4.61 18.15
N LYS A 348 17.10 -3.60 17.58
CA LYS A 348 16.12 -2.78 18.29
C LYS A 348 14.85 -2.60 17.47
N LEU A 349 13.73 -2.47 18.16
CA LEU A 349 12.48 -1.95 17.65
C LEU A 349 12.25 -0.59 18.29
N LEU A 350 12.51 0.46 17.52
CA LEU A 350 12.38 1.83 17.98
C LEU A 350 10.97 2.34 17.75
N LYS A 351 10.49 3.21 18.65
CA LYS A 351 9.10 3.69 18.65
C LYS A 351 9.04 5.20 18.54
N ARG A 352 8.04 5.68 17.80
CA ARG A 352 7.70 7.09 17.67
C ARG A 352 6.22 7.28 18.02
N ARG A 353 5.92 8.23 18.89
CA ARG A 353 4.54 8.56 19.22
C ARG A 353 3.89 9.29 18.05
N SER A 354 2.74 8.82 17.59
CA SER A 354 1.92 9.52 16.59
C SER A 354 1.50 10.89 17.11
N GLN A 355 1.44 11.88 16.24
CA GLN A 355 0.99 13.25 16.51
C GLN A 355 -0.51 13.41 16.27
N GLN A 356 -1.18 12.38 15.74
CA GLN A 356 -2.61 12.39 15.49
C GLN A 356 -3.42 12.48 16.77
N LYS A 357 -4.62 13.06 16.67
CA LYS A 357 -5.53 13.17 17.81
C LYS A 357 -6.42 11.95 17.95
N PRO A 358 -6.78 11.54 19.18
CA PRO A 358 -7.78 10.51 19.40
C PRO A 358 -9.11 10.84 18.71
N ILE A 359 -9.83 9.82 18.25
CA ILE A 359 -11.12 9.96 17.57
C ILE A 359 -12.21 9.40 18.48
N ALA A 360 -13.14 10.23 18.92
CA ALA A 360 -14.27 9.77 19.72
C ALA A 360 -15.19 8.85 18.88
N ILE A 361 -15.70 7.77 19.47
CA ILE A 361 -16.56 6.80 18.77
C ILE A 361 -17.75 7.49 18.09
N LYS A 362 -18.37 8.47 18.76
CA LYS A 362 -19.50 9.27 18.22
C LYS A 362 -19.14 10.07 16.95
N ASP A 363 -17.87 10.36 16.75
CA ASP A 363 -17.41 11.20 15.64
C ASP A 363 -17.01 10.40 14.39
N ILE A 364 -16.79 9.07 14.53
CA ILE A 364 -16.44 8.19 13.39
C ILE A 364 -17.47 8.33 12.28
N LEU A 365 -18.75 8.36 12.60
CA LEU A 365 -19.83 8.52 11.61
C LEU A 365 -19.97 9.96 11.08
N LYS A 366 -19.47 10.99 11.81
CA LYS A 366 -19.50 12.37 11.34
C LYS A 366 -18.51 12.62 10.19
N TYR A 367 -17.37 11.93 10.17
CA TYR A 367 -16.41 11.99 9.06
C TYR A 367 -17.06 11.57 7.72
N THR A 368 -17.96 10.58 7.75
CA THR A 368 -18.68 10.10 6.58
C THR A 368 -19.74 11.08 6.07
N ARG A 369 -20.48 11.76 6.97
CA ARG A 369 -21.50 12.74 6.58
C ARG A 369 -20.91 14.00 5.94
N ARG A 370 -19.75 14.49 6.40
CA ARG A 370 -19.06 15.65 5.80
C ARG A 370 -18.66 15.38 4.34
N ARG A 371 -18.17 14.17 4.04
CA ARG A 371 -17.73 13.81 2.69
C ARG A 371 -18.90 13.67 1.71
N LYS A 372 -20.05 13.17 2.15
CA LYS A 372 -21.27 13.11 1.32
C LYS A 372 -21.73 14.51 0.90
N LYS A 373 -21.67 15.49 1.82
CA LYS A 373 -21.95 16.91 1.52
C LYS A 373 -20.90 17.53 0.59
N MET A 374 -19.63 17.20 0.75
CA MET A 374 -18.56 17.68 -0.15
C MET A 374 -18.68 17.08 -1.55
N LYS A 375 -18.87 15.76 -1.69
CA LYS A 375 -19.09 15.12 -3.01
C LYS A 375 -20.32 15.69 -3.75
N ILE A 376 -21.40 16.00 -3.04
CA ILE A 376 -22.58 16.62 -3.63
C ILE A 376 -22.23 18.06 -4.10
N ARG A 377 -21.55 18.86 -3.28
CA ARG A 377 -21.11 20.21 -3.66
C ARG A 377 -20.15 20.21 -4.83
N GLU A 378 -19.21 19.26 -4.90
CA GLU A 378 -18.30 19.12 -6.04
C GLU A 378 -19.01 18.63 -7.29
N ARG A 379 -19.97 17.70 -7.19
CA ARG A 379 -20.82 17.30 -8.33
C ARG A 379 -21.63 18.47 -8.86
N ILE A 380 -22.20 19.27 -7.97
CA ILE A 380 -22.93 20.49 -8.33
C ILE A 380 -21.96 21.48 -9.01
N LYS A 381 -20.78 21.76 -8.44
CA LYS A 381 -19.77 22.63 -9.06
C LYS A 381 -19.30 22.14 -10.43
N ARG A 382 -19.09 20.81 -10.60
CA ARG A 382 -18.73 20.22 -11.91
C ARG A 382 -19.85 20.35 -12.93
N ARG A 383 -21.10 20.20 -12.50
CA ARG A 383 -22.28 20.35 -13.37
C ARG A 383 -22.41 21.81 -13.83
N PHE A 384 -22.26 22.78 -12.95
CA PHE A 384 -22.24 24.21 -13.29
C PHE A 384 -21.08 24.59 -14.22
N LYS A 385 -19.85 24.09 -13.96
CA LYS A 385 -18.72 24.30 -14.87
C LYS A 385 -18.93 23.70 -16.26
N ARG A 386 -19.66 22.59 -16.36
CA ARG A 386 -19.96 21.93 -17.65
C ARG A 386 -20.99 22.73 -18.42
N VAL A 387 -22.04 23.19 -17.76
CA VAL A 387 -23.08 24.06 -18.36
C VAL A 387 -22.46 25.37 -18.87
N SER A 388 -21.65 26.05 -18.04
CA SER A 388 -20.99 27.30 -18.46
C SER A 388 -20.00 27.12 -19.60
N LYS A 389 -19.36 25.93 -19.75
CA LYS A 389 -18.49 25.62 -20.88
C LYS A 389 -19.27 25.30 -22.15
N GLU A 390 -20.42 24.65 -22.03
CA GLU A 390 -21.31 24.38 -23.15
C GLU A 390 -21.99 25.68 -23.68
N GLU A 391 -22.33 26.59 -22.77
CA GLU A 391 -22.85 27.94 -23.14
C GLU A 391 -21.76 28.78 -23.81
N LYS A 392 -20.51 28.75 -23.33
CA LYS A 392 -19.40 29.46 -23.96
C LYS A 392 -19.08 28.92 -25.36
N ASN A 393 -19.07 27.59 -25.52
CA ASN A 393 -18.86 26.96 -26.82
C ASN A 393 -20.00 27.25 -27.81
N LYS A 394 -21.25 27.38 -27.31
CA LYS A 394 -22.39 27.79 -28.13
C LYS A 394 -22.30 29.26 -28.57
N ALA A 395 -21.84 30.15 -27.67
CA ALA A 395 -21.62 31.56 -27.98
C ALA A 395 -20.52 31.74 -29.02
N GLU A 396 -19.38 31.01 -28.85
CA GLU A 396 -18.30 31.03 -29.85
C GLU A 396 -18.72 30.46 -31.22
N ALA A 397 -19.54 29.40 -31.22
CA ALA A 397 -20.08 28.83 -32.48
C ALA A 397 -21.08 29.75 -33.18
N LEU A 398 -21.77 30.63 -32.43
CA LEU A 398 -22.67 31.65 -33.00
C LEU A 398 -21.88 32.84 -33.58
N GLN A 399 -20.79 33.24 -32.95
CA GLN A 399 -19.91 34.32 -33.46
C GLN A 399 -19.18 33.94 -34.76
N ILE A 400 -18.87 32.64 -34.97
CA ILE A 400 -18.22 32.18 -36.22
C ILE A 400 -19.20 32.17 -37.41
N LYS A 401 -20.52 32.21 -37.18
CA LYS A 401 -21.51 32.25 -38.25
C LYS A 401 -21.86 33.65 -38.76
N GLU A 402 -21.35 34.71 -38.16
CA GLU A 402 -21.65 36.13 -38.52
C GLU A 402 -20.49 36.83 -39.25
N ILE A 403 -19.54 36.12 -39.87
CA ILE A 403 -18.56 36.74 -40.73
C ILE A 403 -19.15 36.77 -42.18
N PRO A 404 -19.58 37.92 -42.69
CA PRO A 404 -20.04 37.99 -44.09
C PRO A 404 -18.84 37.85 -45.02
N HIS A 405 -18.91 36.99 -46.01
CA HIS A 405 -18.03 37.02 -47.16
C HIS A 405 -18.19 38.38 -47.85
N GLN A 406 -17.22 39.29 -47.67
CA GLN A 406 -17.06 40.42 -48.60
C GLN A 406 -16.07 40.00 -49.67
N GLN A 407 -16.50 40.26 -50.88
CA GLN A 407 -15.83 39.99 -52.17
C GLN A 407 -14.44 40.60 -52.30
#